data_2a11c1204a8d2b2a07836abe52c72b63
#
_entry.id   2a11c1204a8d2b2a07836abe52c72b63
#
_cell.length_a   1.000
_cell.length_b   1.000
_cell.length_c   1.000
_cell.angle_alpha   90.00
_cell.angle_beta   90.00
_cell.angle_gamma   90.00
#
_symmetry.space_group_name_H-M   'P 1'
#
loop_
_entity.id
_entity.type
_entity.pdbx_description
1 polymer ?
#
loop_
_entity_poly.entity_id
_entity_poly.type
_entity_poly.pdbx_seq_one_letter_code
_entity_poly.pdbx_strand_id
1 'polypeptide(L)'
;MLERTPTDFAAWRTQLIALAAQDAGTDGAHDGAHLDRVWRNAQALLAHHPEADRLVVLAASYLHDLVNLPKNDPARNQASRQSAELARALLAPLGFPPEKLDAVAHAIEAHSFSAAIPATTIEAKIVQDADRLDGLGLVGLARMFYIAGRMESGLAHPTDPLGDSRAHDDRRYALDHIVVKLDKLPGMMQTEAARAVGRERLEQLMTFRAQFAAEWSGT
;
A
#
# COMPACT_ATOMS: atom_id res chain seq x y z
N MET A 1 6.45 8.19 33.01
CA MET A 1 6.23 9.59 32.57
C MET A 1 4.99 9.57 31.70
N LEU A 2 3.88 10.17 32.12
CA LEU A 2 2.67 10.22 31.31
C LEU A 2 2.99 11.08 30.08
N GLU A 3 3.17 10.47 28.91
CA GLU A 3 3.31 11.19 27.64
C GLU A 3 2.03 12.03 27.44
N ARG A 4 2.23 13.33 27.20
CA ARG A 4 1.10 14.25 27.00
C ARG A 4 0.36 13.84 25.74
N THR A 5 -0.97 13.69 25.84
CA THR A 5 -1.84 13.51 24.66
C THR A 5 -1.51 14.55 23.59
N PRO A 6 -1.24 14.13 22.34
CA PRO A 6 -1.00 15.07 21.26
C PRO A 6 -2.19 16.02 21.09
N THR A 7 -1.92 17.32 21.07
CA THR A 7 -2.96 18.36 21.06
C THR A 7 -3.29 18.88 19.66
N ASP A 8 -2.44 18.55 18.67
CA ASP A 8 -2.63 19.01 17.31
C ASP A 8 -2.26 17.89 16.29
N PHE A 9 -2.58 18.15 15.03
CA PHE A 9 -2.38 17.20 13.91
C PHE A 9 -0.89 16.87 13.67
N ALA A 10 0.01 17.85 13.84
CA ALA A 10 1.44 17.63 13.62
C ALA A 10 2.04 16.77 14.75
N ALA A 11 1.60 16.99 15.99
CA ALA A 11 1.99 16.16 17.12
C ALA A 11 1.50 14.71 16.95
N TRP A 12 0.28 14.51 16.48
CA TRP A 12 -0.21 13.16 16.14
C TRP A 12 0.63 12.50 15.06
N ARG A 13 0.97 13.22 13.98
CA ARG A 13 1.84 12.65 12.94
C ARG A 13 3.17 12.18 13.50
N THR A 14 3.82 12.98 14.34
CA THR A 14 5.10 12.61 15.00
C THR A 14 4.95 11.34 15.84
N GLN A 15 3.88 11.25 16.63
CA GLN A 15 3.60 10.09 17.47
C GLN A 15 3.34 8.83 16.64
N LEU A 16 2.56 8.94 15.54
CA LEU A 16 2.24 7.83 14.66
C LEU A 16 3.48 7.29 13.93
N ILE A 17 4.38 8.17 13.50
CA ILE A 17 5.68 7.77 12.94
C ILE A 17 6.49 6.98 13.98
N ALA A 18 6.52 7.46 15.23
CA ALA A 18 7.25 6.77 16.31
C ALA A 18 6.64 5.39 16.64
N LEU A 19 5.31 5.27 16.64
CA LEU A 19 4.63 3.98 16.82
C LEU A 19 4.96 3.01 15.69
N ALA A 20 4.85 3.44 14.44
CA ALA A 20 5.14 2.61 13.27
C ALA A 20 6.61 2.14 13.24
N ALA A 21 7.54 2.94 13.75
CA ALA A 21 8.96 2.60 13.80
C ALA A 21 9.29 1.53 14.85
N GLN A 22 8.46 1.33 15.89
CA GLN A 22 8.73 0.34 16.95
C GLN A 22 8.63 -1.10 16.45
N ASP A 23 7.74 -1.35 15.47
CA ASP A 23 7.49 -2.67 14.89
C ASP A 23 7.99 -2.77 13.43
N ALA A 24 8.71 -1.74 12.94
CA ALA A 24 9.26 -1.75 11.60
C ALA A 24 10.27 -2.90 11.42
N GLY A 25 9.85 -3.96 10.75
CA GLY A 25 10.73 -5.03 10.31
C GLY A 25 11.80 -4.52 9.32
N THR A 26 12.78 -5.35 9.00
CA THR A 26 13.87 -5.05 8.04
C THR A 26 13.43 -5.11 6.57
N ASP A 27 12.13 -5.12 6.29
CA ASP A 27 11.61 -5.20 4.91
C ASP A 27 11.56 -3.83 4.24
N GLY A 28 12.55 -3.53 3.41
CA GLY A 28 12.65 -2.27 2.67
C GLY A 28 11.50 -1.98 1.66
N ALA A 29 10.55 -2.90 1.47
CA ALA A 29 9.34 -2.65 0.70
C ALA A 29 8.18 -2.12 1.56
N HIS A 30 8.22 -2.34 2.89
CA HIS A 30 7.22 -1.94 3.88
C HIS A 30 7.90 -1.19 5.05
N ASP A 31 8.82 -0.32 4.73
CA ASP A 31 9.57 0.52 5.67
C ASP A 31 8.84 1.85 5.96
N GLY A 32 9.41 2.66 6.85
CA GLY A 32 8.86 3.98 7.16
C GLY A 32 8.71 4.89 5.93
N ALA A 33 9.53 4.70 4.90
CA ALA A 33 9.40 5.44 3.64
C ALA A 33 8.14 5.04 2.84
N HIS A 34 7.71 3.77 2.91
CA HIS A 34 6.43 3.33 2.36
C HIS A 34 5.26 4.05 3.04
N LEU A 35 5.23 4.05 4.37
CA LEU A 35 4.16 4.71 5.14
C LEU A 35 4.08 6.21 4.85
N ASP A 36 5.22 6.88 4.74
CA ASP A 36 5.28 8.29 4.32
C ASP A 36 4.76 8.51 2.89
N ARG A 37 5.02 7.60 1.94
CA ARG A 37 4.50 7.69 0.57
C ARG A 37 3.00 7.43 0.54
N VAL A 38 2.50 6.44 1.29
CA VAL A 38 1.06 6.19 1.46
C VAL A 38 0.37 7.43 2.02
N TRP A 39 0.93 8.04 3.07
CA TRP A 39 0.37 9.27 3.60
C TRP A 39 0.37 10.42 2.58
N ARG A 40 1.44 10.62 1.78
CA ARG A 40 1.45 11.65 0.72
C ARG A 40 0.39 11.40 -0.35
N ASN A 41 0.22 10.15 -0.79
CA ASN A 41 -0.87 9.77 -1.69
C ASN A 41 -2.23 10.08 -1.05
N ALA A 42 -2.44 9.70 0.22
CA ALA A 42 -3.67 9.96 0.95
C ALA A 42 -3.96 11.47 1.07
N GLN A 43 -2.93 12.31 1.34
CA GLN A 43 -3.08 13.77 1.37
C GLN A 43 -3.56 14.34 0.03
N ALA A 44 -3.04 13.83 -1.09
CA ALA A 44 -3.49 14.27 -2.42
C ALA A 44 -4.95 13.88 -2.66
N LEU A 45 -5.37 12.69 -2.23
CA LEU A 45 -6.76 12.24 -2.34
C LEU A 45 -7.70 13.03 -1.41
N LEU A 46 -7.27 13.33 -0.17
CA LEU A 46 -8.03 14.16 0.78
C LEU A 46 -8.38 15.54 0.24
N ALA A 47 -7.59 16.11 -0.68
CA ALA A 47 -7.90 17.38 -1.31
C ALA A 47 -9.21 17.33 -2.14
N HIS A 48 -9.64 16.14 -2.57
CA HIS A 48 -10.89 15.90 -3.31
C HIS A 48 -12.05 15.44 -2.41
N HIS A 49 -11.78 15.23 -1.11
CA HIS A 49 -12.73 14.68 -0.14
C HIS A 49 -12.72 15.49 1.16
N PRO A 50 -13.27 16.74 1.15
CA PRO A 50 -13.27 17.61 2.34
C PRO A 50 -14.13 17.06 3.48
N GLU A 51 -15.04 16.12 3.20
CA GLU A 51 -15.87 15.41 4.19
C GLU A 51 -15.11 14.38 5.01
N ALA A 52 -13.94 13.90 4.52
CA ALA A 52 -13.18 12.85 5.17
C ALA A 52 -12.45 13.34 6.43
N ASP A 53 -12.45 12.52 7.48
CA ASP A 53 -11.68 12.80 8.69
C ASP A 53 -10.18 12.60 8.45
N ARG A 54 -9.46 13.70 8.35
CA ARG A 54 -8.00 13.71 8.08
C ARG A 54 -7.18 13.00 9.16
N LEU A 55 -7.65 13.01 10.42
CA LEU A 55 -6.93 12.36 11.52
C LEU A 55 -7.08 10.84 11.44
N VAL A 56 -8.25 10.35 11.07
CA VAL A 56 -8.50 8.92 10.80
C VAL A 56 -7.61 8.44 9.66
N VAL A 57 -7.59 9.16 8.53
CA VAL A 57 -6.76 8.81 7.37
C VAL A 57 -5.28 8.84 7.72
N LEU A 58 -4.82 9.84 8.49
CA LEU A 58 -3.43 9.92 8.96
C LEU A 58 -3.06 8.69 9.79
N ALA A 59 -3.85 8.38 10.81
CA ALA A 59 -3.59 7.27 11.71
C ALA A 59 -3.57 5.93 10.95
N ALA A 60 -4.56 5.69 10.09
CA ALA A 60 -4.62 4.48 9.29
C ALA A 60 -3.46 4.38 8.29
N SER A 61 -3.03 5.48 7.67
CA SER A 61 -1.89 5.48 6.74
C SER A 61 -0.58 5.05 7.39
N TYR A 62 -0.34 5.41 8.65
CA TYR A 62 0.89 5.01 9.36
C TYR A 62 0.79 3.66 10.06
N LEU A 63 -0.42 3.17 10.37
CA LEU A 63 -0.60 1.97 11.19
C LEU A 63 -1.19 0.77 10.43
N HIS A 64 -1.44 0.88 9.11
CA HIS A 64 -2.09 -0.20 8.35
C HIS A 64 -1.27 -1.48 8.28
N ASP A 65 0.05 -1.38 8.26
CA ASP A 65 1.00 -2.49 8.11
C ASP A 65 1.78 -2.80 9.41
N LEU A 66 1.20 -2.50 10.61
CA LEU A 66 1.82 -2.88 11.90
C LEU A 66 2.12 -4.38 12.00
N VAL A 67 1.25 -5.21 11.42
CA VAL A 67 1.46 -6.64 11.28
C VAL A 67 1.63 -6.96 9.79
N ASN A 68 2.85 -7.32 9.40
CA ASN A 68 3.17 -7.68 8.02
C ASN A 68 3.66 -9.13 7.95
N LEU A 69 2.78 -10.03 7.50
CA LEU A 69 3.09 -11.44 7.32
C LEU A 69 3.65 -11.71 5.91
N PRO A 70 4.56 -12.69 5.75
CA PRO A 70 5.09 -13.09 4.45
C PRO A 70 3.98 -13.42 3.43
N LYS A 71 4.24 -13.21 2.13
CA LYS A 71 3.25 -13.47 1.07
C LYS A 71 2.74 -14.91 1.02
N ASN A 72 3.53 -15.87 1.47
CA ASN A 72 3.22 -17.30 1.53
C ASN A 72 2.68 -17.77 2.88
N ASP A 73 2.50 -16.85 3.85
CA ASP A 73 1.93 -17.19 5.17
C ASP A 73 0.44 -17.49 5.04
N PRO A 74 -0.06 -18.64 5.54
CA PRO A 74 -1.47 -19.00 5.50
C PRO A 74 -2.38 -18.03 6.28
N ALA A 75 -1.85 -17.31 7.27
CA ALA A 75 -2.58 -16.33 8.07
C ALA A 75 -2.53 -14.90 7.46
N ARG A 76 -1.94 -14.71 6.28
CA ARG A 76 -1.77 -13.38 5.67
C ARG A 76 -3.08 -12.59 5.53
N ASN A 77 -4.20 -13.27 5.30
CA ASN A 77 -5.52 -12.64 5.22
C ASN A 77 -6.03 -12.09 6.56
N GLN A 78 -5.36 -12.40 7.68
CA GLN A 78 -5.66 -11.88 9.02
C GLN A 78 -4.76 -10.69 9.40
N ALA A 79 -3.69 -10.42 8.65
CA ALA A 79 -2.69 -9.41 9.00
C ALA A 79 -3.31 -8.02 9.21
N SER A 80 -4.21 -7.57 8.31
CA SER A 80 -4.85 -6.25 8.45
C SER A 80 -5.79 -6.16 9.66
N ARG A 81 -6.47 -7.26 10.04
CA ARG A 81 -7.27 -7.30 11.26
C ARG A 81 -6.40 -7.21 12.51
N GLN A 82 -5.30 -7.95 12.53
CA GLN A 82 -4.32 -7.88 13.62
C GLN A 82 -3.69 -6.49 13.72
N SER A 83 -3.37 -5.85 12.57
CA SER A 83 -2.92 -4.45 12.54
C SER A 83 -3.96 -3.50 13.13
N ALA A 84 -5.24 -3.67 12.82
CA ALA A 84 -6.32 -2.85 13.34
C ALA A 84 -6.51 -3.00 14.87
N GLU A 85 -6.46 -4.23 15.37
CA GLU A 85 -6.52 -4.50 16.82
C GLU A 85 -5.33 -3.88 17.55
N LEU A 86 -4.12 -4.06 17.01
CA LEU A 86 -2.90 -3.47 17.58
C LEU A 86 -2.95 -1.94 17.54
N ALA A 87 -3.40 -1.34 16.43
CA ALA A 87 -3.57 0.10 16.33
C ALA A 87 -4.52 0.67 17.39
N ARG A 88 -5.66 0.00 17.66
CA ARG A 88 -6.57 0.38 18.76
C ARG A 88 -5.87 0.35 20.11
N ALA A 89 -5.14 -0.74 20.38
CA ALA A 89 -4.44 -0.93 21.65
C ALA A 89 -3.34 0.12 21.87
N LEU A 90 -2.67 0.56 20.80
CA LEU A 90 -1.63 1.58 20.85
C LEU A 90 -2.20 3.01 20.95
N LEU A 91 -3.29 3.31 20.25
CA LEU A 91 -3.88 4.64 20.18
C LEU A 91 -4.68 5.04 21.43
N ALA A 92 -5.43 4.11 22.04
CA ALA A 92 -6.30 4.38 23.16
C ALA A 92 -5.55 4.96 24.38
N PRO A 93 -4.42 4.39 24.87
CA PRO A 93 -3.71 4.94 26.02
C PRO A 93 -3.02 6.28 25.73
N LEU A 94 -2.81 6.65 24.46
CA LEU A 94 -2.24 7.94 24.06
C LEU A 94 -3.29 9.06 24.02
N GLY A 95 -4.57 8.75 24.29
CA GLY A 95 -5.65 9.72 24.27
C GLY A 95 -6.11 10.08 22.85
N PHE A 96 -5.95 9.17 21.88
CA PHE A 96 -6.58 9.34 20.58
C PHE A 96 -8.10 9.43 20.74
N PRO A 97 -8.82 10.30 19.98
CA PRO A 97 -10.26 10.46 20.13
C PRO A 97 -10.99 9.10 20.05
N PRO A 98 -11.64 8.65 21.14
CA PRO A 98 -12.21 7.31 21.22
C PRO A 98 -13.29 7.06 20.17
N GLU A 99 -14.04 8.12 19.79
CA GLU A 99 -15.06 8.06 18.75
C GLU A 99 -14.52 7.81 17.35
N LYS A 100 -13.19 7.98 17.14
CA LYS A 100 -12.52 7.76 15.84
C LYS A 100 -11.82 6.41 15.75
N LEU A 101 -11.66 5.68 16.86
CA LEU A 101 -10.91 4.41 16.88
C LEU A 101 -11.54 3.36 15.95
N ASP A 102 -12.87 3.28 15.88
CA ASP A 102 -13.56 2.35 15.00
C ASP A 102 -13.35 2.67 13.52
N ALA A 103 -13.34 3.95 13.17
CA ALA A 103 -13.08 4.38 11.80
C ALA A 103 -11.62 4.11 11.38
N VAL A 104 -10.65 4.32 12.28
CA VAL A 104 -9.24 3.96 12.03
C VAL A 104 -9.11 2.46 11.82
N ALA A 105 -9.68 1.65 12.70
CA ALA A 105 -9.59 0.19 12.58
C ALA A 105 -10.23 -0.30 11.29
N HIS A 106 -11.42 0.19 10.91
CA HIS A 106 -12.05 -0.16 9.64
C HIS A 106 -11.18 0.22 8.44
N ALA A 107 -10.57 1.41 8.44
CA ALA A 107 -9.68 1.83 7.36
C ALA A 107 -8.43 0.93 7.26
N ILE A 108 -7.89 0.49 8.40
CA ILE A 108 -6.78 -0.47 8.45
C ILE A 108 -7.21 -1.85 7.95
N GLU A 109 -8.34 -2.39 8.43
CA GLU A 109 -8.82 -3.71 7.99
C GLU A 109 -9.07 -3.76 6.48
N ALA A 110 -9.74 -2.72 5.96
CA ALA A 110 -10.20 -2.67 4.58
C ALA A 110 -9.09 -2.34 3.56
N HIS A 111 -7.89 -1.90 3.99
CA HIS A 111 -6.83 -1.59 3.01
C HIS A 111 -6.34 -2.84 2.29
N SER A 112 -6.30 -3.98 2.98
CA SER A 112 -5.65 -5.21 2.51
C SER A 112 -6.43 -5.88 1.37
N PHE A 113 -5.72 -6.15 0.27
CA PHE A 113 -6.27 -6.94 -0.84
C PHE A 113 -6.63 -8.37 -0.41
N SER A 114 -5.79 -9.01 0.40
CA SER A 114 -5.97 -10.41 0.80
C SER A 114 -7.08 -10.62 1.83
N ALA A 115 -7.41 -9.59 2.62
CA ALA A 115 -8.48 -9.66 3.61
C ALA A 115 -9.87 -9.58 2.96
N ALA A 116 -9.98 -9.01 1.76
CA ALA A 116 -11.23 -8.85 1.00
C ALA A 116 -12.35 -8.16 1.78
N ILE A 117 -12.01 -7.22 2.68
CA ILE A 117 -12.97 -6.44 3.46
C ILE A 117 -13.37 -5.19 2.65
N PRO A 118 -14.68 -4.96 2.41
CA PRO A 118 -15.12 -3.77 1.68
C PRO A 118 -14.77 -2.47 2.42
N ALA A 119 -14.20 -1.50 1.71
CA ALA A 119 -14.00 -0.14 2.21
C ALA A 119 -15.34 0.63 2.13
N THR A 120 -16.04 0.73 3.27
CA THR A 120 -17.40 1.32 3.32
C THR A 120 -17.41 2.80 3.64
N THR A 121 -16.36 3.32 4.31
CA THR A 121 -16.22 4.76 4.60
C THR A 121 -15.28 5.44 3.62
N ILE A 122 -15.37 6.76 3.52
CA ILE A 122 -14.50 7.53 2.63
C ILE A 122 -13.03 7.46 3.09
N GLU A 123 -12.76 7.43 4.39
CA GLU A 123 -11.44 7.28 4.96
C GLU A 123 -10.81 5.93 4.57
N ALA A 124 -11.58 4.83 4.69
CA ALA A 124 -11.15 3.50 4.29
C ALA A 124 -10.85 3.42 2.78
N LYS A 125 -11.68 4.06 1.94
CA LYS A 125 -11.46 4.16 0.50
C LYS A 125 -10.18 4.91 0.17
N ILE A 126 -9.94 6.04 0.83
CA ILE A 126 -8.72 6.86 0.64
C ILE A 126 -7.47 6.08 1.04
N VAL A 127 -7.47 5.42 2.20
CA VAL A 127 -6.31 4.65 2.67
C VAL A 127 -6.01 3.47 1.76
N GLN A 128 -7.04 2.72 1.35
CA GLN A 128 -6.89 1.60 0.41
C GLN A 128 -6.32 2.06 -0.94
N ASP A 129 -6.84 3.17 -1.48
CA ASP A 129 -6.38 3.73 -2.75
C ASP A 129 -4.94 4.27 -2.63
N ALA A 130 -4.62 4.94 -1.53
CA ALA A 130 -3.29 5.51 -1.28
C ALA A 130 -2.20 4.42 -1.22
N ASP A 131 -2.49 3.30 -0.56
CA ASP A 131 -1.60 2.14 -0.54
C ASP A 131 -1.45 1.51 -1.94
N ARG A 132 -2.55 1.29 -2.65
CA ARG A 132 -2.51 0.77 -4.04
C ARG A 132 -1.72 1.66 -4.98
N LEU A 133 -1.82 2.98 -4.84
CA LEU A 133 -1.04 3.93 -5.62
C LEU A 133 0.48 3.80 -5.39
N ASP A 134 0.93 3.40 -4.20
CA ASP A 134 2.37 3.17 -3.94
C ASP A 134 2.90 1.91 -4.66
N GLY A 135 2.01 1.02 -5.08
CA GLY A 135 2.34 -0.13 -5.94
C GLY A 135 2.43 0.18 -7.43
N LEU A 136 2.14 1.42 -7.86
CA LEU A 136 2.13 1.83 -9.26
C LEU A 136 3.21 2.88 -9.56
N GLY A 137 3.47 3.14 -10.85
CA GLY A 137 4.47 4.08 -11.32
C GLY A 137 5.90 3.61 -11.05
N LEU A 138 6.87 4.53 -11.12
CA LEU A 138 8.29 4.18 -11.03
C LEU A 138 8.70 3.64 -9.66
N VAL A 139 8.08 4.10 -8.58
CA VAL A 139 8.32 3.54 -7.24
C VAL A 139 7.77 2.13 -7.14
N GLY A 140 6.55 1.90 -7.64
CA GLY A 140 5.95 0.56 -7.70
C GLY A 140 6.77 -0.41 -8.53
N LEU A 141 7.33 0.05 -9.66
CA LEU A 141 8.26 -0.70 -10.48
C LEU A 141 9.51 -1.14 -9.70
N ALA A 142 10.15 -0.21 -9.02
CA ALA A 142 11.34 -0.51 -8.22
C ALA A 142 11.03 -1.51 -7.10
N ARG A 143 9.89 -1.34 -6.40
CA ARG A 143 9.42 -2.28 -5.37
C ARG A 143 9.13 -3.67 -5.95
N MET A 144 8.53 -3.74 -7.13
CA MET A 144 8.25 -5.00 -7.82
C MET A 144 9.53 -5.81 -8.04
N PHE A 145 10.57 -5.20 -8.60
CA PHE A 145 11.85 -5.90 -8.82
C PHE A 145 12.58 -6.22 -7.52
N TYR A 146 12.53 -5.34 -6.52
CA TYR A 146 13.09 -5.62 -5.20
C TYR A 146 12.44 -6.88 -4.57
N ILE A 147 11.11 -6.96 -4.59
CA ILE A 147 10.38 -8.11 -4.06
C ILE A 147 10.66 -9.37 -4.88
N ALA A 148 10.69 -9.26 -6.21
CA ALA A 148 11.01 -10.38 -7.09
C ALA A 148 12.41 -10.94 -6.81
N GLY A 149 13.41 -10.07 -6.59
CA GLY A 149 14.77 -10.47 -6.21
C GLY A 149 14.80 -11.23 -4.87
N ARG A 150 14.02 -10.78 -3.88
CA ARG A 150 13.90 -11.49 -2.59
C ARG A 150 13.19 -12.85 -2.70
N MET A 151 12.34 -13.02 -3.71
CA MET A 151 11.66 -14.29 -4.03
C MET A 151 12.47 -15.18 -4.98
N GLU A 152 13.67 -14.76 -5.37
CA GLU A 152 14.53 -15.46 -6.35
C GLU A 152 13.86 -15.64 -7.73
N SER A 153 12.91 -14.75 -8.06
CA SER A 153 12.24 -14.74 -9.35
C SER A 153 13.15 -14.14 -10.43
N GLY A 154 13.07 -14.68 -11.65
CA GLY A 154 13.74 -14.07 -12.81
C GLY A 154 13.15 -12.70 -13.17
N LEU A 155 13.94 -11.85 -13.84
CA LEU A 155 13.46 -10.54 -14.28
C LEU A 155 12.32 -10.66 -15.30
N ALA A 156 12.53 -11.53 -16.34
CA ALA A 156 11.55 -11.84 -17.38
C ALA A 156 11.79 -13.26 -17.92
N HIS A 157 10.86 -13.76 -18.72
CA HIS A 157 11.05 -15.04 -19.42
C HIS A 157 12.16 -14.90 -20.48
N PRO A 158 13.09 -15.88 -20.60
CA PRO A 158 14.29 -15.74 -21.42
C PRO A 158 14.04 -15.44 -22.90
N THR A 159 13.00 -16.03 -23.49
CA THR A 159 12.71 -15.95 -24.93
C THR A 159 11.36 -15.32 -25.28
N ASP A 160 10.52 -15.05 -24.29
CA ASP A 160 9.19 -14.45 -24.47
C ASP A 160 8.88 -13.52 -23.28
N PRO A 161 9.59 -12.37 -23.19
CA PRO A 161 9.48 -11.45 -22.04
C PRO A 161 8.10 -10.84 -21.90
N LEU A 162 7.33 -10.69 -22.98
CA LEU A 162 5.96 -10.14 -22.97
C LEU A 162 4.88 -11.19 -22.73
N GLY A 163 5.20 -12.49 -22.79
CA GLY A 163 4.20 -13.54 -22.61
C GLY A 163 3.20 -13.64 -23.77
N ASP A 164 3.65 -13.33 -24.99
CA ASP A 164 2.78 -13.36 -26.19
C ASP A 164 2.36 -14.76 -26.58
N SER A 165 3.18 -15.77 -26.25
CA SER A 165 2.97 -17.18 -26.61
C SER A 165 2.88 -18.13 -25.41
N ARG A 166 2.80 -17.61 -24.19
CA ARG A 166 2.71 -18.38 -22.94
C ARG A 166 1.75 -17.76 -21.94
N ALA A 167 1.33 -18.52 -20.95
CA ALA A 167 0.67 -17.98 -19.77
C ALA A 167 1.64 -17.14 -18.92
N HIS A 168 1.17 -16.00 -18.38
CA HIS A 168 1.94 -15.21 -17.45
C HIS A 168 2.09 -15.93 -16.10
N ASP A 169 3.28 -15.82 -15.50
CA ASP A 169 3.60 -16.38 -14.18
C ASP A 169 4.44 -15.38 -13.35
N ASP A 170 3.75 -14.58 -12.57
CA ASP A 170 4.35 -13.52 -11.76
C ASP A 170 5.11 -14.02 -10.51
N ARG A 171 5.05 -15.34 -10.26
CA ARG A 171 5.91 -15.98 -9.26
C ARG A 171 7.29 -16.30 -9.79
N ARG A 172 7.38 -16.58 -11.09
CA ARG A 172 8.64 -16.91 -11.76
C ARG A 172 9.30 -15.73 -12.44
N TYR A 173 8.51 -14.76 -12.93
CA TYR A 173 9.00 -13.65 -13.74
C TYR A 173 8.43 -12.32 -13.23
N ALA A 174 9.31 -11.42 -12.81
CA ALA A 174 8.93 -10.13 -12.26
C ALA A 174 8.10 -9.29 -13.25
N LEU A 175 8.49 -9.28 -14.55
CA LEU A 175 7.83 -8.47 -15.58
C LEU A 175 6.35 -8.88 -15.78
N ASP A 176 6.01 -10.14 -15.56
CA ASP A 176 4.65 -10.65 -15.67
C ASP A 176 3.72 -10.05 -14.62
N HIS A 177 4.26 -9.61 -13.45
CA HIS A 177 3.48 -9.02 -12.39
C HIS A 177 2.74 -7.74 -12.81
N ILE A 178 3.29 -7.02 -13.80
CA ILE A 178 2.64 -5.82 -14.34
C ILE A 178 1.25 -6.18 -14.89
N VAL A 179 1.15 -7.22 -15.70
CA VAL A 179 -0.13 -7.63 -16.35
C VAL A 179 -0.96 -8.60 -15.51
N VAL A 180 -0.35 -9.36 -14.60
CA VAL A 180 -1.10 -10.27 -13.72
C VAL A 180 -1.85 -9.51 -12.64
N LYS A 181 -1.25 -8.43 -12.11
CA LYS A 181 -1.79 -7.71 -10.97
C LYS A 181 -1.87 -6.19 -11.15
N LEU A 182 -0.77 -5.52 -11.55
CA LEU A 182 -0.68 -4.07 -11.45
C LEU A 182 -1.62 -3.36 -12.43
N ASP A 183 -1.85 -3.90 -13.62
CA ASP A 183 -2.78 -3.36 -14.63
C ASP A 183 -4.24 -3.30 -14.15
N LYS A 184 -4.61 -4.14 -13.18
CA LYS A 184 -5.96 -4.21 -12.61
C LYS A 184 -6.21 -3.15 -11.55
N LEU A 185 -5.13 -2.65 -10.90
CA LEU A 185 -5.26 -1.77 -9.74
C LEU A 185 -6.04 -0.49 -10.01
N PRO A 186 -5.85 0.25 -11.14
CA PRO A 186 -6.63 1.46 -11.40
C PRO A 186 -8.14 1.20 -11.45
N GLY A 187 -8.55 0.06 -12.04
CA GLY A 187 -9.97 -0.33 -12.10
C GLY A 187 -10.56 -0.73 -10.74
N MET A 188 -9.71 -1.08 -9.76
CA MET A 188 -10.12 -1.48 -8.42
C MET A 188 -10.09 -0.33 -7.41
N MET A 189 -9.64 0.85 -7.79
CA MET A 189 -9.62 2.01 -6.91
C MET A 189 -11.03 2.53 -6.63
N GLN A 190 -11.25 3.01 -5.42
CA GLN A 190 -12.56 3.41 -4.91
C GLN A 190 -12.92 4.84 -5.29
N THR A 191 -11.91 5.74 -5.34
CA THR A 191 -12.12 7.17 -5.62
C THR A 191 -11.74 7.51 -7.07
N GLU A 192 -12.42 8.51 -7.67
CA GLU A 192 -12.13 8.92 -9.04
C GLU A 192 -10.75 9.56 -9.18
N ALA A 193 -10.34 10.34 -8.16
CA ALA A 193 -9.01 10.94 -8.13
C ALA A 193 -7.91 9.86 -8.13
N ALA A 194 -8.06 8.79 -7.34
CA ALA A 194 -7.11 7.69 -7.33
C ALA A 194 -7.10 6.92 -8.67
N ARG A 195 -8.27 6.70 -9.28
CA ARG A 195 -8.35 6.07 -10.62
C ARG A 195 -7.59 6.87 -11.68
N ALA A 196 -7.70 8.19 -11.66
CA ALA A 196 -6.99 9.05 -12.61
C ALA A 196 -5.46 8.92 -12.45
N VAL A 197 -4.95 9.10 -11.23
CA VAL A 197 -3.52 8.95 -10.93
C VAL A 197 -3.04 7.53 -11.19
N GLY A 198 -3.86 6.53 -10.86
CA GLY A 198 -3.56 5.12 -11.09
C GLY A 198 -3.38 4.79 -12.57
N ARG A 199 -4.23 5.33 -13.47
CA ARG A 199 -4.09 5.17 -14.92
C ARG A 199 -2.78 5.78 -15.42
N GLU A 200 -2.46 7.02 -15.01
CA GLU A 200 -1.23 7.69 -15.38
C GLU A 200 0.02 6.88 -14.95
N ARG A 201 0.03 6.38 -13.71
CA ARG A 201 1.13 5.54 -13.21
C ARG A 201 1.21 4.20 -13.92
N LEU A 202 0.08 3.61 -14.31
CA LEU A 202 0.05 2.37 -15.10
C LEU A 202 0.65 2.56 -16.50
N GLU A 203 0.36 3.68 -17.17
CA GLU A 203 0.96 4.01 -18.47
C GLU A 203 2.49 4.02 -18.41
N GLN A 204 3.07 4.53 -17.33
CA GLN A 204 4.53 4.49 -17.10
C GLN A 204 5.04 3.04 -17.00
N LEU A 205 4.32 2.16 -16.31
CA LEU A 205 4.68 0.73 -16.20
C LEU A 205 4.58 0.02 -17.54
N MET A 206 3.55 0.29 -18.33
CA MET A 206 3.38 -0.31 -19.65
C MET A 206 4.45 0.16 -20.63
N THR A 207 4.81 1.45 -20.57
CA THR A 207 5.93 2.00 -21.36
C THR A 207 7.25 1.31 -20.99
N PHE A 208 7.54 1.22 -19.69
CA PHE A 208 8.72 0.49 -19.21
C PHE A 208 8.73 -0.96 -19.69
N ARG A 209 7.60 -1.67 -19.56
CA ARG A 209 7.48 -3.08 -19.97
C ARG A 209 7.82 -3.29 -21.44
N ALA A 210 7.35 -2.41 -22.32
CA ALA A 210 7.64 -2.46 -23.74
C ALA A 210 9.14 -2.20 -24.05
N GLN A 211 9.71 -1.15 -23.43
CA GLN A 211 11.13 -0.82 -23.58
C GLN A 211 12.04 -1.91 -23.04
N PHE A 212 11.74 -2.44 -21.86
CA PHE A 212 12.48 -3.54 -21.26
C PHE A 212 12.50 -4.79 -22.19
N ALA A 213 11.35 -5.13 -22.77
CA ALA A 213 11.26 -6.29 -23.66
C ALA A 213 12.05 -6.09 -24.96
N ALA A 214 12.07 -4.87 -25.51
CA ALA A 214 12.87 -4.54 -26.68
C ALA A 214 14.38 -4.70 -26.37
N GLU A 215 14.87 -4.10 -25.28
CA GLU A 215 16.27 -4.25 -24.84
C GLU A 215 16.63 -5.72 -24.55
N TRP A 216 15.71 -6.46 -23.90
CA TRP A 216 15.89 -7.88 -23.59
C TRP A 216 16.08 -8.73 -24.85
N SER A 217 15.39 -8.40 -25.92
CA SER A 217 15.42 -9.12 -27.21
C SER A 217 16.51 -8.59 -28.16
N GLY A 218 17.21 -7.53 -27.81
CA GLY A 218 18.27 -6.91 -28.63
C GLY A 218 17.73 -6.12 -29.82
N THR A 219 16.53 -5.55 -29.71
CA THR A 219 15.86 -4.75 -30.76
C THR A 219 15.67 -3.30 -30.34
#